data_7bd7745c1efbcefa3aa6fce51fbd4e86
#
_entry.id   7bd7745c1efbcefa3aa6fce51fbd4e86
#
_cell.length_a   1.000
_cell.length_b   1.000
_cell.length_c   1.000
_cell.angle_alpha   90.00
_cell.angle_beta   90.00
_cell.angle_gamma   90.00
#
_symmetry.space_group_name_H-M   'P 1'
#
loop_
_entity.id
_entity.type
_entity.pdbx_description
1 polymer ?
#
loop_
_entity_poly.entity_id
_entity_poly.type
_entity_poly.pdbx_seq_one_letter_code
_entity_poly.pdbx_strand_id
1 'polypeptide(L)'
;EAARIVEQAHPDVIDLNFGCPVKKVASKGAGAGMLQNVPLLLEITREVVKAVNVPVTVKTRLGWNKEQLIITDLAEQLQDCGIQALTIHGRTRSQMYTGEADWTLIGEVKRNPRIRIPIIGNGDIHSLAEADAAFERYSVDAVMIGRATFGCPWIFSRHELSLNEKISVLKEQLRINVEHIDEYCGILHTRRHLAASPV
;
A
#
# COMPACT_ATOMS: atom_id res chain seq x y z
N GLU A 1 12.26 -19.41 1.94
CA GLU A 1 11.59 -20.36 1.02
C GLU A 1 10.46 -19.67 0.26
N ALA A 2 9.42 -19.10 0.92
CA ALA A 2 8.26 -18.49 0.26
C ALA A 2 8.62 -17.42 -0.79
N ALA A 3 9.58 -16.54 -0.50
CA ALA A 3 10.01 -15.50 -1.44
C ALA A 3 10.62 -16.09 -2.74
N ARG A 4 11.35 -17.19 -2.64
CA ARG A 4 11.90 -17.89 -3.82
C ARG A 4 10.81 -18.54 -4.67
N ILE A 5 9.73 -19.04 -4.05
CA ILE A 5 8.57 -19.57 -4.77
C ILE A 5 7.86 -18.43 -5.52
N VAL A 6 7.68 -17.27 -4.86
CA VAL A 6 7.08 -16.09 -5.51
C VAL A 6 7.95 -15.60 -6.67
N GLU A 7 9.28 -15.58 -6.51
CA GLU A 7 10.21 -15.18 -7.58
C GLU A 7 10.11 -16.05 -8.84
N GLN A 8 9.74 -17.34 -8.70
CA GLN A 8 9.52 -18.23 -9.86
C GLN A 8 8.36 -17.78 -10.77
N ALA A 9 7.44 -16.96 -10.26
CA ALA A 9 6.40 -16.32 -11.06
C ALA A 9 6.89 -15.09 -11.85
N HIS A 10 8.20 -14.80 -11.79
CA HIS A 10 8.85 -13.67 -12.47
C HIS A 10 8.20 -12.30 -12.21
N PRO A 11 7.93 -11.92 -10.94
CA PRO A 11 7.46 -10.58 -10.63
C PRO A 11 8.59 -9.55 -10.84
N ASP A 12 8.22 -8.30 -11.15
CA ASP A 12 9.18 -7.20 -11.20
C ASP A 12 9.62 -6.74 -9.80
N VAL A 13 8.77 -6.95 -8.78
CA VAL A 13 9.00 -6.54 -7.38
C VAL A 13 8.30 -7.51 -6.43
N ILE A 14 8.90 -7.77 -5.27
CA ILE A 14 8.26 -8.45 -4.14
C ILE A 14 8.00 -7.44 -3.03
N ASP A 15 6.72 -7.24 -2.65
CA ASP A 15 6.34 -6.35 -1.55
C ASP A 15 6.03 -7.12 -0.26
N LEU A 16 6.67 -6.73 0.84
CA LEU A 16 6.41 -7.29 2.17
C LEU A 16 5.32 -6.48 2.89
N ASN A 17 4.22 -7.12 3.25
CA ASN A 17 3.10 -6.46 3.91
C ASN A 17 3.21 -6.52 5.44
N PHE A 18 3.68 -5.44 6.05
CA PHE A 18 3.67 -5.19 7.49
C PHE A 18 2.62 -4.15 7.91
N GLY A 19 1.59 -3.94 7.08
CA GLY A 19 0.56 -2.91 7.30
C GLY A 19 -0.87 -3.44 7.50
N CYS A 20 -1.17 -4.72 7.25
CA CYS A 20 -2.52 -5.27 7.39
C CYS A 20 -3.00 -5.21 8.86
N PRO A 21 -4.06 -4.41 9.18
CA PRO A 21 -4.49 -4.21 10.57
C PRO A 21 -5.51 -5.24 11.06
N VAL A 22 -6.00 -6.10 10.16
CA VAL A 22 -7.09 -7.04 10.46
C VAL A 22 -6.74 -7.93 11.64
N LYS A 23 -7.64 -8.02 12.63
CA LYS A 23 -7.41 -8.78 13.88
C LYS A 23 -6.95 -10.22 13.60
N LYS A 24 -7.59 -10.91 12.66
CA LYS A 24 -7.26 -12.30 12.30
C LYS A 24 -5.81 -12.47 11.80
N VAL A 25 -5.21 -11.42 11.23
CA VAL A 25 -3.82 -11.40 10.75
C VAL A 25 -2.88 -10.90 11.84
N ALA A 26 -3.17 -9.73 12.40
CA ALA A 26 -2.29 -9.05 13.36
C ALA A 26 -2.15 -9.82 14.68
N SER A 27 -3.21 -10.51 15.16
CA SER A 27 -3.14 -11.34 16.37
C SER A 27 -2.26 -12.59 16.22
N LYS A 28 -1.94 -12.98 15.01
CA LYS A 28 -0.99 -14.08 14.71
C LYS A 28 0.45 -13.58 14.50
N GLY A 29 0.74 -12.34 14.84
CA GLY A 29 2.05 -11.71 14.62
C GLY A 29 2.39 -11.45 13.15
N ALA A 30 1.38 -11.42 12.23
CA ALA A 30 1.58 -11.13 10.82
C ALA A 30 1.03 -9.74 10.44
N GLY A 31 1.35 -9.25 9.25
CA GLY A 31 0.97 -7.91 8.81
C GLY A 31 1.41 -6.84 9.81
N ALA A 32 0.50 -5.96 10.23
CA ALA A 32 0.81 -4.92 11.22
C ALA A 32 1.12 -5.48 12.64
N GLY A 33 0.84 -6.77 12.91
CA GLY A 33 1.25 -7.43 14.15
C GLY A 33 2.78 -7.48 14.32
N MET A 34 3.52 -7.50 13.22
CA MET A 34 4.98 -7.46 13.20
C MET A 34 5.57 -6.18 13.82
N LEU A 35 4.81 -5.07 13.84
CA LEU A 35 5.24 -3.81 14.45
C LEU A 35 5.48 -3.92 15.96
N GLN A 36 4.99 -4.97 16.61
CA GLN A 36 5.25 -5.29 18.02
C GLN A 36 6.54 -6.12 18.23
N ASN A 37 7.14 -6.61 17.14
CA ASN A 37 8.38 -7.38 17.19
C ASN A 37 9.33 -6.93 16.06
N VAL A 38 9.87 -5.73 16.22
CA VAL A 38 10.76 -5.11 15.22
C VAL A 38 12.00 -5.98 14.91
N PRO A 39 12.67 -6.63 15.90
CA PRO A 39 13.81 -7.50 15.59
C PRO A 39 13.45 -8.61 14.59
N LEU A 40 12.32 -9.29 14.78
CA LEU A 40 11.86 -10.35 13.86
C LEU A 40 11.45 -9.77 12.50
N LEU A 41 10.78 -8.60 12.48
CA LEU A 41 10.42 -7.90 11.24
C LEU A 41 11.66 -7.63 10.38
N LEU A 42 12.71 -7.12 10.99
CA LEU A 42 13.97 -6.81 10.30
C LEU A 42 14.71 -8.07 9.88
N GLU A 43 14.71 -9.13 10.69
CA GLU A 43 15.29 -10.43 10.35
C GLU A 43 14.60 -11.01 9.11
N ILE A 44 13.25 -11.08 9.09
CA ILE A 44 12.49 -11.55 7.94
C ILE A 44 12.82 -10.72 6.70
N THR A 45 12.86 -9.40 6.83
CA THR A 45 13.15 -8.51 5.70
C THR A 45 14.53 -8.80 5.11
N ARG A 46 15.58 -8.90 5.95
CA ARG A 46 16.94 -9.24 5.50
C ARG A 46 17.01 -10.60 4.80
N GLU A 47 16.34 -11.59 5.37
CA GLU A 47 16.33 -12.94 4.79
C GLU A 47 15.60 -13.01 3.46
N VAL A 48 14.52 -12.22 3.29
CA VAL A 48 13.85 -12.11 1.99
C VAL A 48 14.74 -11.41 0.98
N VAL A 49 15.31 -10.25 1.34
CA VAL A 49 16.23 -9.50 0.44
C VAL A 49 17.40 -10.36 -0.03
N LYS A 50 18.00 -11.15 0.87
CA LYS A 50 19.08 -12.06 0.50
C LYS A 50 18.65 -13.25 -0.36
N ALA A 51 17.39 -13.64 -0.29
CA ALA A 51 16.90 -14.88 -0.90
C ALA A 51 16.47 -14.73 -2.35
N VAL A 52 16.27 -13.50 -2.85
CA VAL A 52 15.73 -13.19 -4.17
C VAL A 52 16.61 -12.18 -4.91
N ASN A 53 16.51 -12.15 -6.25
CA ASN A 53 17.25 -11.22 -7.10
C ASN A 53 16.40 -10.00 -7.52
N VAL A 54 15.07 -10.11 -7.42
CA VAL A 54 14.16 -8.99 -7.73
C VAL A 54 14.15 -7.97 -6.59
N PRO A 55 13.86 -6.68 -6.87
CA PRO A 55 13.71 -5.67 -5.84
C PRO A 55 12.68 -6.08 -4.77
N VAL A 56 13.02 -5.84 -3.50
CA VAL A 56 12.11 -6.04 -2.37
C VAL A 56 11.67 -4.68 -1.84
N THR A 57 10.38 -4.50 -1.65
CA THR A 57 9.78 -3.31 -1.04
C THR A 57 9.01 -3.69 0.21
N VAL A 58 8.68 -2.69 1.03
CA VAL A 58 7.89 -2.89 2.25
C VAL A 58 6.73 -1.93 2.29
N LYS A 59 5.54 -2.43 2.66
CA LYS A 59 4.41 -1.58 3.03
C LYS A 59 4.07 -1.74 4.50
N THR A 60 4.01 -0.61 5.24
CA THR A 60 3.78 -0.60 6.69
C THR A 60 2.87 0.54 7.15
N ARG A 61 2.74 0.73 8.46
CA ARG A 61 1.99 1.80 9.15
C ARG A 61 2.92 2.59 10.07
N LEU A 62 2.40 3.68 10.68
CA LEU A 62 3.17 4.54 11.59
C LEU A 62 3.66 3.82 12.85
N GLY A 63 2.97 2.76 13.25
CA GLY A 63 3.26 1.99 14.45
C GLY A 63 2.06 1.14 14.88
N TRP A 64 2.14 0.55 16.08
CA TRP A 64 1.06 -0.26 16.63
C TRP A 64 -0.13 0.59 17.10
N ASN A 65 0.14 1.60 17.92
CA ASN A 65 -0.82 2.55 18.47
C ASN A 65 -0.17 3.95 18.58
N LYS A 66 -0.86 4.92 19.17
CA LYS A 66 -0.36 6.30 19.30
C LYS A 66 0.84 6.43 20.25
N GLU A 67 0.97 5.54 21.21
CA GLU A 67 2.06 5.49 22.19
C GLU A 67 3.30 4.77 21.62
N GLN A 68 3.13 4.06 20.50
CA GLN A 68 4.17 3.26 19.85
C GLN A 68 4.28 3.64 18.36
N LEU A 69 4.62 4.89 18.11
CA LEU A 69 4.93 5.41 16.77
C LEU A 69 6.43 5.18 16.52
N ILE A 70 6.74 4.25 15.63
CA ILE A 70 8.11 3.78 15.41
C ILE A 70 8.62 4.01 13.98
N ILE A 71 7.80 4.61 13.13
CA ILE A 71 8.08 4.64 11.68
C ILE A 71 9.36 5.39 11.32
N THR A 72 9.71 6.46 12.05
CA THR A 72 10.92 7.24 11.79
C THR A 72 12.19 6.40 11.93
N ASP A 73 12.32 5.65 13.01
CA ASP A 73 13.47 4.78 13.26
C ASP A 73 13.38 3.49 12.42
N LEU A 74 12.17 2.95 12.27
CA LEU A 74 11.93 1.72 11.49
C LEU A 74 12.29 1.92 10.02
N ALA A 75 12.06 3.09 9.45
CA ALA A 75 12.36 3.39 8.05
C ALA A 75 13.86 3.26 7.75
N GLU A 76 14.74 3.80 8.61
CA GLU A 76 16.18 3.64 8.47
C GLU A 76 16.60 2.17 8.57
N GLN A 77 16.09 1.46 9.58
CA GLN A 77 16.41 0.06 9.80
C GLN A 77 15.95 -0.84 8.64
N LEU A 78 14.79 -0.55 8.05
CA LEU A 78 14.30 -1.25 6.86
C LEU A 78 15.17 -0.98 5.63
N GLN A 79 15.57 0.28 5.41
CA GLN A 79 16.54 0.63 4.37
C GLN A 79 17.86 -0.13 4.55
N ASP A 80 18.36 -0.20 5.77
CA ASP A 80 19.60 -0.94 6.09
C ASP A 80 19.46 -2.47 5.88
N CYS A 81 18.23 -3.00 5.83
CA CYS A 81 17.97 -4.37 5.40
C CYS A 81 18.11 -4.57 3.88
N GLY A 82 18.16 -3.49 3.09
CA GLY A 82 18.35 -3.53 1.64
C GLY A 82 17.06 -3.44 0.82
N ILE A 83 15.94 -2.99 1.41
CA ILE A 83 14.72 -2.74 0.63
C ILE A 83 14.91 -1.59 -0.35
N GLN A 84 14.16 -1.60 -1.45
CA GLN A 84 14.30 -0.63 -2.56
C GLN A 84 13.25 0.48 -2.53
N ALA A 85 12.16 0.35 -1.77
CA ALA A 85 11.19 1.41 -1.51
C ALA A 85 10.38 1.09 -0.25
N LEU A 86 9.83 2.13 0.39
CA LEU A 86 8.99 2.02 1.57
C LEU A 86 7.66 2.76 1.38
N THR A 87 6.55 2.03 1.49
CA THR A 87 5.22 2.61 1.52
C THR A 87 4.72 2.73 2.96
N ILE A 88 4.28 3.93 3.35
CA ILE A 88 3.84 4.22 4.72
C ILE A 88 2.38 4.66 4.71
N HIS A 89 1.52 3.92 5.40
CA HIS A 89 0.15 4.37 5.66
C HIS A 89 0.12 5.29 6.89
N GLY A 90 -0.43 6.50 6.74
CA GLY A 90 -0.50 7.53 7.78
C GLY A 90 -1.43 7.20 8.96
N ARG A 91 -1.62 5.93 9.30
CA ARG A 91 -2.37 5.45 10.47
C ARG A 91 -1.60 4.40 11.23
N THR A 92 -1.88 4.28 12.52
CA THR A 92 -1.42 3.14 13.32
C THR A 92 -2.26 1.89 13.05
N ARG A 93 -1.81 0.73 13.53
CA ARG A 93 -2.62 -0.51 13.48
C ARG A 93 -3.91 -0.37 14.27
N SER A 94 -3.87 0.23 15.46
CA SER A 94 -5.04 0.37 16.33
C SER A 94 -6.12 1.25 15.74
N GLN A 95 -5.75 2.27 14.96
CA GLN A 95 -6.71 3.12 14.24
C GLN A 95 -7.46 2.36 13.14
N MET A 96 -6.88 1.30 12.58
CA MET A 96 -7.43 0.61 11.40
C MET A 96 -7.73 1.60 10.25
N TYR A 97 -8.98 2.09 10.16
CA TYR A 97 -9.44 3.10 9.18
C TYR A 97 -10.18 4.25 9.86
N THR A 98 -10.16 4.34 11.19
CA THR A 98 -10.82 5.43 11.93
C THR A 98 -9.94 6.68 11.99
N GLY A 99 -10.59 7.84 12.15
CA GLY A 99 -9.91 9.13 12.14
C GLY A 99 -9.28 9.45 10.79
N GLU A 100 -8.40 10.43 10.75
CA GLU A 100 -7.66 10.86 9.56
C GLU A 100 -6.27 10.23 9.51
N ALA A 101 -5.74 10.07 8.29
CA ALA A 101 -4.35 9.67 8.09
C ALA A 101 -3.42 10.85 8.37
N ASP A 102 -2.48 10.65 9.29
CA ASP A 102 -1.45 11.65 9.60
C ASP A 102 -0.23 11.46 8.69
N TRP A 103 0.01 12.41 7.82
CA TRP A 103 1.14 12.42 6.91
C TRP A 103 2.38 13.09 7.48
N THR A 104 2.32 13.66 8.67
CA THR A 104 3.43 14.40 9.29
C THR A 104 4.67 13.52 9.42
N LEU A 105 4.50 12.32 10.00
CA LEU A 105 5.62 11.37 10.16
C LEU A 105 6.12 10.80 8.83
N ILE A 106 5.26 10.68 7.80
CA ILE A 106 5.70 10.29 6.46
C ILE A 106 6.64 11.35 5.90
N GLY A 107 6.27 12.63 6.03
CA GLY A 107 7.11 13.76 5.65
C GLY A 107 8.41 13.85 6.47
N GLU A 108 8.38 13.50 7.76
CA GLU A 108 9.59 13.42 8.59
C GLU A 108 10.55 12.35 8.10
N VAL A 109 10.06 11.15 7.82
CA VAL A 109 10.86 10.07 7.21
C VAL A 109 11.49 10.54 5.90
N LYS A 110 10.71 11.18 5.03
CA LYS A 110 11.23 11.67 3.74
C LYS A 110 12.30 12.75 3.89
N ARG A 111 12.17 13.65 4.87
CA ARG A 111 13.15 14.72 5.12
C ARG A 111 14.41 14.23 5.84
N ASN A 112 14.43 13.01 6.33
CA ASN A 112 15.60 12.46 6.98
C ASN A 112 16.75 12.26 5.95
N PRO A 113 17.90 12.95 6.11
CA PRO A 113 18.99 12.88 5.13
C PRO A 113 19.65 11.51 5.00
N ARG A 114 19.39 10.60 5.94
CA ARG A 114 19.87 9.21 5.88
C ARG A 114 19.01 8.34 4.98
N ILE A 115 17.75 8.71 4.73
CA ILE A 115 16.84 7.97 3.84
C ILE A 115 17.18 8.30 2.38
N ARG A 116 17.51 7.26 1.62
CA ARG A 116 17.91 7.36 0.20
C ARG A 116 16.97 6.60 -0.72
N ILE A 117 16.14 5.72 -0.17
CA ILE A 117 15.15 4.96 -0.93
C ILE A 117 13.88 5.79 -1.15
N PRO A 118 13.11 5.53 -2.21
CA PRO A 118 11.80 6.14 -2.41
C PRO A 118 10.86 5.91 -1.23
N ILE A 119 10.20 6.99 -0.79
CA ILE A 119 9.14 6.97 0.22
C ILE A 119 7.81 7.25 -0.45
N ILE A 120 6.88 6.30 -0.29
CA ILE A 120 5.54 6.35 -0.88
C ILE A 120 4.52 6.60 0.24
N GLY A 121 3.82 7.73 0.17
CA GLY A 121 2.78 8.07 1.14
C GLY A 121 1.44 7.43 0.80
N ASN A 122 0.68 7.00 1.82
CA ASN A 122 -0.64 6.39 1.67
C ASN A 122 -1.58 6.81 2.79
N GLY A 123 -2.86 6.98 2.47
CA GLY A 123 -3.94 7.25 3.41
C GLY A 123 -4.76 8.47 3.02
N ASP A 124 -6.08 8.28 2.94
CA ASP A 124 -7.10 9.32 2.70
C ASP A 124 -6.85 10.20 1.46
N ILE A 125 -6.38 9.61 0.39
CA ILE A 125 -6.26 10.26 -0.90
C ILE A 125 -7.46 9.82 -1.77
N HIS A 126 -8.27 10.79 -2.18
CA HIS A 126 -9.52 10.56 -2.89
C HIS A 126 -9.52 11.12 -4.31
N SER A 127 -8.50 11.91 -4.68
CA SER A 127 -8.35 12.51 -6.01
C SER A 127 -6.87 12.67 -6.38
N LEU A 128 -6.59 12.90 -7.67
CA LEU A 128 -5.25 13.27 -8.12
C LEU A 128 -4.81 14.64 -7.57
N ALA A 129 -5.74 15.59 -7.42
CA ALA A 129 -5.42 16.89 -6.83
C ALA A 129 -4.94 16.75 -5.38
N GLU A 130 -5.58 15.88 -4.58
CA GLU A 130 -5.12 15.57 -3.22
C GLU A 130 -3.77 14.83 -3.24
N ALA A 131 -3.56 13.93 -4.21
CA ALA A 131 -2.28 13.26 -4.37
C ALA A 131 -1.15 14.24 -4.73
N ASP A 132 -1.39 15.16 -5.66
CA ASP A 132 -0.44 16.21 -6.05
C ASP A 132 -0.15 17.14 -4.86
N ALA A 133 -1.16 17.55 -4.10
CA ALA A 133 -0.99 18.37 -2.89
C ALA A 133 -0.19 17.66 -1.79
N ALA A 134 -0.43 16.35 -1.59
CA ALA A 134 0.34 15.56 -0.63
C ALA A 134 1.79 15.37 -1.08
N PHE A 135 2.01 15.13 -2.37
CA PHE A 135 3.34 15.03 -2.97
C PHE A 135 4.16 16.32 -2.74
N GLU A 136 3.57 17.48 -3.02
CA GLU A 136 4.24 18.77 -2.81
C GLU A 136 4.49 19.06 -1.33
N ARG A 137 3.46 18.88 -0.48
CA ARG A 137 3.52 19.24 0.94
C ARG A 137 4.51 18.39 1.72
N TYR A 138 4.57 17.10 1.46
CA TYR A 138 5.39 16.15 2.24
C TYR A 138 6.65 15.70 1.51
N SER A 139 6.85 16.14 0.26
CA SER A 139 8.01 15.85 -0.60
C SER A 139 8.25 14.36 -0.81
N VAL A 140 7.21 13.53 -0.72
CA VAL A 140 7.29 12.08 -0.97
C VAL A 140 7.58 11.79 -2.44
N ASP A 141 8.15 10.62 -2.73
CA ASP A 141 8.51 10.25 -4.11
C ASP A 141 7.31 9.73 -4.91
N ALA A 142 6.28 9.22 -4.22
CA ALA A 142 5.02 8.80 -4.82
C ALA A 142 3.88 8.80 -3.78
N VAL A 143 2.65 8.72 -4.29
CA VAL A 143 1.43 8.61 -3.49
C VAL A 143 0.66 7.36 -3.90
N MET A 144 0.32 6.52 -2.93
CA MET A 144 -0.49 5.33 -3.14
C MET A 144 -1.97 5.63 -2.85
N ILE A 145 -2.82 5.46 -3.86
CA ILE A 145 -4.27 5.60 -3.75
C ILE A 145 -4.87 4.21 -3.52
N GLY A 146 -5.72 4.07 -2.52
CA GLY A 146 -6.37 2.81 -2.16
C GLY A 146 -7.88 2.84 -2.42
N ARG A 147 -8.67 3.06 -1.37
CA ARG A 147 -10.15 2.95 -1.39
C ARG A 147 -10.84 3.79 -2.47
N ALA A 148 -10.27 4.93 -2.84
CA ALA A 148 -10.83 5.79 -3.88
C ALA A 148 -10.79 5.16 -5.30
N THR A 149 -10.07 4.05 -5.49
CA THR A 149 -10.11 3.29 -6.74
C THR A 149 -11.40 2.46 -6.89
N PHE A 150 -12.12 2.21 -5.79
CA PHE A 150 -13.39 1.46 -5.86
C PHE A 150 -14.43 2.26 -6.64
N GLY A 151 -14.92 1.68 -7.72
CA GLY A 151 -15.87 2.32 -8.62
C GLY A 151 -15.30 3.48 -9.45
N CYS A 152 -14.00 3.77 -9.30
CA CYS A 152 -13.32 4.83 -10.03
C CYS A 152 -11.93 4.36 -10.54
N PRO A 153 -11.84 3.32 -11.38
CA PRO A 153 -10.54 2.83 -11.87
C PRO A 153 -9.81 3.86 -12.72
N TRP A 154 -10.50 4.84 -13.26
CA TRP A 154 -9.94 5.97 -14.00
C TRP A 154 -9.33 7.07 -13.11
N ILE A 155 -9.32 6.93 -11.78
CA ILE A 155 -8.76 7.93 -10.86
C ILE A 155 -7.31 8.32 -11.19
N PHE A 156 -6.57 7.44 -11.84
CA PHE A 156 -5.19 7.70 -12.28
C PHE A 156 -5.09 8.43 -13.62
N SER A 157 -6.23 8.65 -14.30
CA SER A 157 -6.26 9.42 -15.55
C SER A 157 -6.24 10.93 -15.23
N ARG A 158 -5.37 11.67 -15.89
CA ARG A 158 -5.38 13.14 -15.85
C ARG A 158 -6.42 13.73 -16.80
N HIS A 159 -7.10 12.89 -17.57
CA HIS A 159 -8.18 13.30 -18.47
C HIS A 159 -9.53 13.07 -17.79
N GLU A 160 -10.40 14.05 -17.90
CA GLU A 160 -11.79 13.88 -17.47
C GLU A 160 -12.52 13.00 -18.48
N LEU A 161 -12.97 11.82 -18.02
CA LEU A 161 -13.71 10.90 -18.86
C LEU A 161 -15.17 11.31 -18.95
N SER A 162 -15.75 11.24 -20.14
CA SER A 162 -17.18 11.34 -20.37
C SER A 162 -17.92 10.18 -19.71
N LEU A 163 -19.24 10.35 -19.49
CA LEU A 163 -20.09 9.29 -18.93
C LEU A 163 -19.99 7.97 -19.72
N ASN A 164 -19.99 8.06 -21.05
CA ASN A 164 -19.91 6.88 -21.92
C ASN A 164 -18.57 6.14 -21.77
N GLU A 165 -17.48 6.87 -21.64
CA GLU A 165 -16.14 6.28 -21.41
C GLU A 165 -16.08 5.61 -20.03
N LYS A 166 -16.60 6.23 -18.97
CA LYS A 166 -16.69 5.64 -17.64
C LYS A 166 -17.50 4.34 -17.65
N ILE A 167 -18.66 4.34 -18.31
CA ILE A 167 -19.50 3.14 -18.47
C ILE A 167 -18.74 2.05 -19.26
N SER A 168 -18.01 2.41 -20.29
CA SER A 168 -17.22 1.46 -21.07
C SER A 168 -16.11 0.81 -20.24
N VAL A 169 -15.41 1.58 -19.41
CA VAL A 169 -14.38 1.05 -18.47
C VAL A 169 -15.00 0.08 -17.46
N LEU A 170 -16.17 0.40 -16.89
CA LEU A 170 -16.85 -0.48 -15.94
C LEU A 170 -17.34 -1.80 -16.59
N LYS A 171 -17.83 -1.72 -17.83
CA LYS A 171 -18.19 -2.94 -18.60
C LYS A 171 -16.97 -3.82 -18.89
N GLU A 172 -15.85 -3.20 -19.27
CA GLU A 172 -14.61 -3.92 -19.49
C GLU A 172 -14.08 -4.56 -18.21
N GLN A 173 -14.14 -3.88 -17.08
CA GLN A 173 -13.78 -4.45 -15.78
C GLN A 173 -14.64 -5.68 -15.45
N LEU A 174 -15.96 -5.61 -15.69
CA LEU A 174 -16.85 -6.76 -15.51
C LEU A 174 -16.43 -7.93 -16.41
N ARG A 175 -16.20 -7.67 -17.71
CA ARG A 175 -15.77 -8.68 -18.67
C ARG A 175 -14.49 -9.39 -18.21
N ILE A 176 -13.47 -8.61 -17.85
CA ILE A 176 -12.18 -9.13 -17.36
C ILE A 176 -12.37 -9.98 -16.11
N ASN A 177 -13.17 -9.53 -15.14
CA ASN A 177 -13.42 -10.30 -13.91
C ASN A 177 -14.11 -11.64 -14.20
N VAL A 178 -15.10 -11.65 -15.11
CA VAL A 178 -15.80 -12.87 -15.52
C VAL A 178 -14.84 -13.84 -16.22
N GLU A 179 -14.02 -13.35 -17.14
CA GLU A 179 -13.05 -14.18 -17.88
C GLU A 179 -11.95 -14.77 -16.98
N HIS A 180 -11.46 -13.99 -15.99
CA HIS A 180 -10.36 -14.43 -15.13
C HIS A 180 -10.76 -15.34 -13.98
N ILE A 181 -11.99 -15.24 -13.49
CA ILE A 181 -12.46 -15.98 -12.32
C ILE A 181 -13.47 -17.03 -12.75
N ASP A 182 -14.71 -16.63 -12.96
CA ASP A 182 -15.89 -17.28 -13.47
C ASP A 182 -17.04 -16.27 -13.51
N GLU A 183 -18.17 -16.62 -14.14
CA GLU A 183 -19.31 -15.71 -14.29
C GLU A 183 -19.87 -15.27 -12.93
N TYR A 184 -20.13 -16.21 -12.02
CA TYR A 184 -20.75 -15.92 -10.72
C TYR A 184 -19.86 -15.06 -9.83
N CYS A 185 -18.62 -15.49 -9.60
CA CYS A 185 -17.66 -14.76 -8.76
C CYS A 185 -17.23 -13.45 -9.41
N GLY A 186 -17.04 -13.40 -10.72
CA GLY A 186 -16.69 -12.19 -11.46
C GLY A 186 -17.75 -11.09 -11.32
N ILE A 187 -19.04 -11.45 -11.43
CA ILE A 187 -20.16 -10.54 -11.18
C ILE A 187 -20.18 -10.06 -9.71
N LEU A 188 -20.01 -10.99 -8.75
CA LEU A 188 -19.98 -10.63 -7.32
C LEU A 188 -18.84 -9.68 -6.97
N HIS A 189 -17.66 -9.91 -7.52
CA HIS A 189 -16.51 -9.04 -7.32
C HIS A 189 -16.74 -7.65 -7.91
N THR A 190 -17.38 -7.56 -9.08
CA THR A 190 -17.66 -6.29 -9.75
C THR A 190 -18.74 -5.48 -9.04
N ARG A 191 -19.71 -6.10 -8.36
CA ARG A 191 -20.84 -5.41 -7.68
C ARG A 191 -20.38 -4.31 -6.73
N ARG A 192 -19.32 -4.54 -5.94
CA ARG A 192 -18.78 -3.51 -5.01
C ARG A 192 -18.24 -2.28 -5.74
N HIS A 193 -17.65 -2.49 -6.92
CA HIS A 193 -17.13 -1.40 -7.74
C HIS A 193 -18.30 -0.61 -8.36
N LEU A 194 -19.30 -1.29 -8.87
CA LEU A 194 -20.51 -0.64 -9.40
C LEU A 194 -21.27 0.14 -8.32
N ALA A 195 -21.41 -0.44 -7.11
CA ALA A 195 -22.08 0.24 -6.00
C ALA A 195 -21.32 1.47 -5.47
N ALA A 196 -20.02 1.53 -5.66
CA ALA A 196 -19.17 2.66 -5.27
C ALA A 196 -18.95 3.66 -6.41
N SER A 197 -19.42 3.35 -7.63
CA SER A 197 -19.21 4.20 -8.80
C SER A 197 -20.04 5.48 -8.72
N PRO A 198 -19.47 6.64 -9.10
CA PRO A 198 -20.19 7.89 -9.23
C PRO A 198 -21.00 7.99 -10.54
N VAL A 199 -21.14 6.90 -11.28
CA VAL A 199 -21.86 6.78 -12.56
C VAL A 199 -23.25 6.23 -12.35
#